data_e04eb9d27a8c27b784948ddfce77d520
#
_entry.id   e04eb9d27a8c27b784948ddfce77d520
#
_cell.length_a   1.000
_cell.length_b   1.000
_cell.length_c   1.000
_cell.angle_alpha   90.00
_cell.angle_beta   90.00
_cell.angle_gamma   90.00
#
_symmetry.space_group_name_H-M   'P 1'
#
loop_
_entity.id
_entity.type
_entity.pdbx_description
1 polymer ?
#
loop_
_entity_poly.entity_id
_entity_poly.type
_entity_poly.pdbx_seq_one_letter_code
_entity_poly.pdbx_strand_id
1 'polypeptide(L)'
;MKSFQAAALAILACCLPAFPNSTAQEAGAGQFQIPASDDGLPGAGPIRRYPWFQNLWQIKRSGWAKRVEADKGAVVFLGDSITQGWGDEMGGSFPGVKVANRGISGDTTRGMLIRLQEDVLSLQPEAVVLLMGTNDLEEKASPETIAANLKLILAELSKHDPEMPVVLSLVFPSSASKSRPAEAIKKINQLYREVVKAEKQVTVVDTWTLFANGDGDAKKEEFPDLLHPNAEGYALWAAALRPVLATLGFLETEPDDFQNEEGFVSLFNGEDLTGWGFREKKSLKPIKNFDGEQASDDGRYVAINGRLVVTTPPEGRRIQQLWTTAEFPTDFTLKLEFRATPNADSGIFIRRPQLQCRDYLLAGPYKNLERYKPQDWNEVVVEVRGGQARCTCNGEVLEAEFKVPATGPIGLEGDRGQMEYRRIRLRED
;
A
#
# COMPACT_ATOMS: atom_id res chain seq x y z
N MET A 1 34.51 -18.05 76.13
CA MET A 1 34.12 -16.67 76.39
C MET A 1 34.13 -15.89 75.07
N LYS A 2 33.08 -15.85 74.38
CA LYS A 2 32.76 -14.86 73.34
C LYS A 2 31.22 -14.90 73.12
N SER A 3 30.59 -13.80 73.47
CA SER A 3 29.16 -13.56 73.41
C SER A 3 28.64 -13.43 71.98
N PHE A 4 27.59 -14.16 71.68
CA PHE A 4 26.80 -13.91 70.42
C PHE A 4 25.63 -13.00 70.77
N GLN A 5 25.60 -11.83 70.15
CA GLN A 5 24.45 -10.96 70.11
C GLN A 5 23.51 -11.40 68.98
N ALA A 6 22.28 -11.65 69.33
CA ALA A 6 21.20 -11.91 68.39
C ALA A 6 20.65 -10.56 67.82
N ALA A 7 20.72 -10.38 66.51
CA ALA A 7 20.05 -9.25 65.83
C ALA A 7 18.62 -9.65 65.44
N ALA A 8 17.64 -8.92 65.98
CA ALA A 8 16.25 -9.08 65.63
C ALA A 8 15.99 -8.39 64.27
N LEU A 9 15.49 -9.17 63.28
CA LEU A 9 15.07 -8.67 61.96
C LEU A 9 13.61 -8.24 62.05
N ALA A 10 13.34 -6.93 61.98
CA ALA A 10 12.00 -6.39 61.88
C ALA A 10 11.50 -6.54 60.43
N ILE A 11 10.47 -7.35 60.24
CA ILE A 11 9.77 -7.47 58.94
C ILE A 11 8.79 -6.30 58.81
N LEU A 12 9.14 -5.36 57.95
CA LEU A 12 8.24 -4.24 57.55
C LEU A 12 7.27 -4.79 56.49
N ALA A 13 6.03 -5.01 56.89
CA ALA A 13 4.94 -5.34 55.95
C ALA A 13 4.57 -4.11 55.13
N CYS A 14 5.04 -4.05 53.89
CA CYS A 14 4.55 -3.08 52.91
C CYS A 14 3.14 -3.48 52.46
N CYS A 15 2.14 -2.74 52.93
CA CYS A 15 0.79 -2.75 52.35
C CYS A 15 0.85 -2.11 50.94
N LEU A 16 0.86 -2.94 49.91
CA LEU A 16 0.59 -2.48 48.55
C LEU A 16 -0.90 -2.16 48.43
N PRO A 17 -1.30 -1.00 47.87
CA PRO A 17 -2.70 -0.73 47.62
C PRO A 17 -3.20 -1.71 46.51
N ALA A 18 -4.28 -2.42 46.79
CA ALA A 18 -4.99 -3.24 45.85
C ALA A 18 -5.48 -2.30 44.72
N PHE A 19 -4.98 -2.51 43.50
CA PHE A 19 -5.58 -1.90 42.32
C PHE A 19 -7.01 -2.48 42.20
N PRO A 20 -8.02 -1.64 41.98
CA PRO A 20 -9.36 -2.16 41.74
C PRO A 20 -9.31 -2.98 40.44
N ASN A 21 -9.77 -4.23 40.50
CA ASN A 21 -10.07 -5.03 39.33
C ASN A 21 -10.95 -4.18 38.42
N SER A 22 -10.47 -3.86 37.21
CA SER A 22 -11.31 -3.30 36.18
C SER A 22 -12.29 -4.42 35.77
N THR A 23 -13.45 -4.43 36.41
CA THR A 23 -14.60 -5.17 35.90
C THR A 23 -14.83 -4.63 34.49
N ALA A 24 -14.78 -5.52 33.47
CA ALA A 24 -15.24 -5.21 32.13
C ALA A 24 -16.67 -4.64 32.29
N GLN A 25 -16.80 -3.33 32.12
CA GLN A 25 -18.06 -2.64 32.21
C GLN A 25 -18.88 -3.16 31.00
N GLU A 26 -19.98 -3.86 31.25
CA GLU A 26 -20.90 -4.24 30.19
C GLU A 26 -21.29 -2.96 29.45
N ALA A 27 -20.91 -2.90 28.16
CA ALA A 27 -21.17 -1.76 27.32
C ALA A 27 -22.68 -1.49 27.30
N GLY A 28 -23.12 -0.37 27.86
CA GLY A 28 -24.53 0.00 27.93
C GLY A 28 -25.14 0.04 26.53
N ALA A 29 -26.41 -0.31 26.41
CA ALA A 29 -27.16 -0.44 25.13
C ALA A 29 -27.11 0.81 24.22
N GLY A 30 -26.62 1.96 24.72
CA GLY A 30 -26.44 3.21 23.98
C GLY A 30 -25.05 3.49 23.42
N GLN A 31 -24.02 2.73 23.83
CA GLN A 31 -22.61 3.04 23.52
C GLN A 31 -22.26 2.98 22.01
N PHE A 32 -22.96 2.14 21.25
CA PHE A 32 -22.72 1.97 19.81
C PHE A 32 -23.82 2.56 18.94
N GLN A 33 -24.64 3.45 19.47
CA GLN A 33 -25.66 4.13 18.67
C GLN A 33 -25.04 5.28 17.86
N ILE A 34 -25.60 5.53 16.68
CA ILE A 34 -25.25 6.70 15.90
C ILE A 34 -25.79 7.92 16.64
N PRO A 35 -24.97 8.97 16.87
CA PRO A 35 -25.43 10.19 17.49
C PRO A 35 -26.65 10.79 16.79
N ALA A 36 -27.65 11.23 17.56
CA ALA A 36 -28.92 11.74 17.02
C ALA A 36 -28.75 13.08 16.29
N SER A 37 -27.79 13.91 16.73
CA SER A 37 -27.42 15.17 16.05
C SER A 37 -25.99 15.15 15.59
N ASP A 38 -25.62 16.12 14.74
CA ASP A 38 -24.27 16.34 14.26
C ASP A 38 -23.42 17.23 15.17
N ASP A 39 -24.03 17.76 16.22
CA ASP A 39 -23.40 18.74 17.11
C ASP A 39 -22.19 18.14 17.82
N GLY A 40 -21.05 18.80 17.67
CA GLY A 40 -19.79 18.36 18.28
C GLY A 40 -19.12 17.15 17.62
N LEU A 41 -19.70 16.56 16.57
CA LEU A 41 -19.09 15.47 15.85
C LEU A 41 -17.97 15.95 14.90
N PRO A 42 -16.88 15.20 14.77
CA PRO A 42 -15.80 15.53 13.85
C PRO A 42 -16.23 15.40 12.38
N GLY A 43 -15.50 16.10 11.52
CA GLY A 43 -15.70 16.05 10.09
C GLY A 43 -16.96 16.75 9.61
N ALA A 44 -17.25 16.60 8.33
CA ALA A 44 -18.40 17.20 7.66
C ALA A 44 -19.06 16.21 6.71
N GLY A 45 -20.25 16.56 6.22
CA GLY A 45 -21.00 15.72 5.28
C GLY A 45 -21.93 14.73 5.98
N PRO A 46 -22.48 13.79 5.21
CA PRO A 46 -23.58 12.95 5.66
C PRO A 46 -23.13 11.87 6.66
N ILE A 47 -24.00 11.61 7.62
CA ILE A 47 -23.99 10.40 8.44
C ILE A 47 -25.32 9.71 8.17
N ARG A 48 -25.31 8.46 7.72
CA ARG A 48 -26.55 7.73 7.48
C ARG A 48 -27.28 7.45 8.79
N ARG A 49 -28.60 7.74 8.81
CA ARG A 49 -29.48 7.49 9.96
C ARG A 49 -30.75 6.72 9.57
N TYR A 50 -30.71 6.01 8.45
CA TYR A 50 -31.79 5.11 8.07
C TYR A 50 -31.95 3.99 9.12
N PRO A 51 -33.16 3.54 9.46
CA PRO A 51 -33.37 2.51 10.48
C PRO A 51 -32.53 1.23 10.25
N TRP A 52 -32.43 0.80 8.98
CA TRP A 52 -31.62 -0.38 8.65
C TRP A 52 -30.14 -0.16 8.93
N PHE A 53 -29.62 1.05 8.66
CA PHE A 53 -28.21 1.38 8.87
C PHE A 53 -27.89 1.50 10.35
N GLN A 54 -28.75 2.17 11.15
CA GLN A 54 -28.59 2.28 12.60
C GLN A 54 -28.53 0.89 13.25
N ASN A 55 -29.42 -0.02 12.84
CA ASN A 55 -29.43 -1.41 13.33
C ASN A 55 -28.13 -2.13 12.96
N LEU A 56 -27.70 -2.06 11.68
CA LEU A 56 -26.46 -2.70 11.21
C LEU A 56 -25.23 -2.13 11.94
N TRP A 57 -25.15 -0.82 12.07
CA TRP A 57 -24.09 -0.13 12.81
C TRP A 57 -23.95 -0.64 14.24
N GLN A 58 -25.07 -0.71 14.95
CA GLN A 58 -25.09 -1.18 16.32
C GLN A 58 -24.71 -2.67 16.43
N ILE A 59 -25.24 -3.52 15.56
CA ILE A 59 -24.93 -4.96 15.54
C ILE A 59 -23.42 -5.17 15.28
N LYS A 60 -22.87 -4.55 14.26
CA LYS A 60 -21.44 -4.71 13.90
C LYS A 60 -20.53 -4.25 15.04
N ARG A 61 -20.74 -3.05 15.55
CA ARG A 61 -19.89 -2.47 16.60
C ARG A 61 -19.99 -3.21 17.93
N SER A 62 -21.19 -3.59 18.33
CA SER A 62 -21.40 -4.43 19.52
C SER A 62 -20.75 -5.82 19.38
N GLY A 63 -20.72 -6.38 18.16
CA GLY A 63 -20.00 -7.63 17.87
C GLY A 63 -18.49 -7.45 17.99
N TRP A 64 -17.94 -6.38 17.41
CA TRP A 64 -16.49 -6.07 17.46
C TRP A 64 -16.00 -5.76 18.86
N ALA A 65 -16.79 -5.07 19.67
CA ALA A 65 -16.45 -4.79 21.07
C ALA A 65 -16.17 -6.06 21.90
N LYS A 66 -16.77 -7.19 21.52
CA LYS A 66 -16.51 -8.50 22.16
C LYS A 66 -15.22 -9.17 21.66
N ARG A 67 -14.62 -8.65 20.61
CA ARG A 67 -13.46 -9.22 19.93
C ARG A 67 -12.18 -8.36 20.04
N VAL A 68 -12.23 -7.26 20.76
CA VAL A 68 -11.10 -6.31 20.84
C VAL A 68 -9.79 -7.02 21.16
N GLU A 69 -9.75 -7.87 22.20
CA GLU A 69 -8.52 -8.60 22.56
C GLU A 69 -8.10 -9.64 21.50
N ALA A 70 -9.06 -10.27 20.83
CA ALA A 70 -8.75 -11.21 19.75
C ALA A 70 -8.20 -10.51 18.50
N ASP A 71 -8.70 -9.32 18.20
CA ASP A 71 -8.34 -8.54 17.01
C ASP A 71 -7.17 -7.55 17.26
N LYS A 72 -6.66 -7.47 18.51
CA LYS A 72 -5.54 -6.59 18.86
C LYS A 72 -4.29 -6.93 18.06
N GLY A 73 -3.61 -5.89 17.54
CA GLY A 73 -2.43 -6.05 16.68
C GLY A 73 -2.75 -6.59 15.29
N ALA A 74 -3.98 -6.44 14.80
CA ALA A 74 -4.34 -6.87 13.45
C ALA A 74 -4.01 -5.79 12.40
N VAL A 75 -3.88 -6.21 11.15
CA VAL A 75 -4.05 -5.33 9.99
C VAL A 75 -5.54 -5.06 9.84
N VAL A 76 -5.96 -3.83 10.12
CA VAL A 76 -7.38 -3.45 10.16
C VAL A 76 -7.84 -2.92 8.81
N PHE A 77 -8.88 -3.52 8.25
CA PHE A 77 -9.52 -3.05 7.01
C PHE A 77 -10.73 -2.19 7.37
N LEU A 78 -10.59 -0.87 7.25
CA LEU A 78 -11.65 0.10 7.52
C LEU A 78 -12.34 0.50 6.22
N GLY A 79 -13.67 0.33 6.15
CA GLY A 79 -14.43 0.67 4.97
C GLY A 79 -15.95 0.49 5.10
N ASP A 80 -16.59 0.39 3.97
CA ASP A 80 -18.04 0.28 3.82
C ASP A 80 -18.53 -1.14 3.45
N SER A 81 -19.58 -1.23 2.61
CA SER A 81 -20.12 -2.51 2.12
C SER A 81 -19.11 -3.35 1.35
N ILE A 82 -18.21 -2.71 0.62
CA ILE A 82 -17.19 -3.40 -0.17
C ILE A 82 -16.23 -4.11 0.78
N THR A 83 -15.76 -3.44 1.83
CA THR A 83 -14.93 -4.05 2.86
C THR A 83 -15.70 -5.11 3.65
N GLN A 84 -16.94 -4.80 4.09
CA GLN A 84 -17.77 -5.75 4.82
C GLN A 84 -18.02 -7.05 4.02
N GLY A 85 -18.29 -6.90 2.71
CA GLY A 85 -18.61 -8.03 1.83
C GLY A 85 -17.48 -9.01 1.59
N TRP A 86 -16.24 -8.61 1.88
CA TRP A 86 -15.08 -9.51 1.79
C TRP A 86 -15.05 -10.59 2.90
N GLY A 87 -15.84 -10.39 3.95
CA GLY A 87 -15.91 -11.32 5.09
C GLY A 87 -14.86 -11.06 6.17
N ASP A 88 -15.01 -11.71 7.31
CA ASP A 88 -14.21 -11.42 8.51
C ASP A 88 -12.71 -11.72 8.33
N GLU A 89 -12.35 -12.72 7.54
CA GLU A 89 -10.97 -13.13 7.26
C GLU A 89 -10.50 -12.74 5.85
N MET A 90 -11.14 -11.74 5.25
CA MET A 90 -10.85 -11.30 3.87
C MET A 90 -10.81 -12.47 2.87
N GLY A 91 -11.77 -13.42 3.00
CA GLY A 91 -11.85 -14.59 2.14
C GLY A 91 -10.60 -15.48 2.15
N GLY A 92 -9.76 -15.42 3.19
CA GLY A 92 -8.48 -16.13 3.25
C GLY A 92 -7.43 -15.57 2.31
N SER A 93 -7.59 -14.32 1.83
CA SER A 93 -6.70 -13.72 0.83
C SER A 93 -5.30 -13.39 1.34
N PHE A 94 -5.11 -13.31 2.67
CA PHE A 94 -3.85 -12.94 3.31
C PHE A 94 -3.43 -14.00 4.33
N PRO A 95 -2.98 -15.19 3.89
CA PRO A 95 -2.60 -16.26 4.79
C PRO A 95 -1.43 -15.82 5.68
N GLY A 96 -1.48 -16.17 6.96
CA GLY A 96 -0.47 -15.79 7.95
C GLY A 96 -0.65 -14.38 8.53
N VAL A 97 -1.45 -13.51 7.91
CA VAL A 97 -1.72 -12.16 8.43
C VAL A 97 -2.93 -12.17 9.33
N LYS A 98 -2.78 -11.62 10.52
CA LYS A 98 -3.92 -11.35 11.40
C LYS A 98 -4.69 -10.16 10.85
N VAL A 99 -5.91 -10.36 10.37
CA VAL A 99 -6.74 -9.32 9.78
C VAL A 99 -7.98 -9.03 10.63
N ALA A 100 -8.46 -7.79 10.60
CA ALA A 100 -9.72 -7.41 11.24
C ALA A 100 -10.57 -6.58 10.28
N ASN A 101 -11.72 -7.14 9.87
CA ASN A 101 -12.67 -6.44 9.03
C ASN A 101 -13.50 -5.44 9.85
N ARG A 102 -13.40 -4.17 9.51
CA ARG A 102 -14.15 -3.05 10.10
C ARG A 102 -15.00 -2.33 9.05
N GLY A 103 -15.55 -3.09 8.09
CA GLY A 103 -16.51 -2.62 7.10
C GLY A 103 -17.93 -2.60 7.64
N ILE A 104 -18.68 -1.51 7.37
CA ILE A 104 -20.13 -1.40 7.60
C ILE A 104 -20.80 -0.98 6.31
N SER A 105 -21.70 -1.82 5.78
CA SER A 105 -22.45 -1.50 4.56
C SER A 105 -23.19 -0.18 4.69
N GLY A 106 -22.95 0.71 3.73
CA GLY A 106 -23.57 2.03 3.71
C GLY A 106 -22.81 3.12 4.48
N ASP A 107 -21.70 2.80 5.13
CA ASP A 107 -20.93 3.78 5.90
C ASP A 107 -20.30 4.86 5.01
N THR A 108 -20.22 6.06 5.56
CA THR A 108 -19.60 7.22 4.92
C THR A 108 -18.26 7.55 5.58
N THR A 109 -17.46 8.38 4.94
CA THR A 109 -16.17 8.81 5.50
C THR A 109 -16.33 9.46 6.87
N ARG A 110 -17.41 10.25 7.08
CA ARG A 110 -17.71 10.84 8.38
C ARG A 110 -18.14 9.80 9.43
N GLY A 111 -18.91 8.79 9.01
CA GLY A 111 -19.26 7.66 9.87
C GLY A 111 -18.00 6.90 10.33
N MET A 112 -17.10 6.59 9.41
CA MET A 112 -15.82 5.95 9.73
C MET A 112 -14.96 6.77 10.68
N LEU A 113 -14.90 8.10 10.50
CA LEU A 113 -14.19 9.01 11.40
C LEU A 113 -14.74 8.97 12.83
N ILE A 114 -16.08 8.98 12.99
CA ILE A 114 -16.73 8.96 14.31
C ILE A 114 -16.42 7.67 15.08
N ARG A 115 -16.33 6.53 14.40
CA ARG A 115 -16.09 5.24 15.04
C ARG A 115 -14.61 4.81 15.08
N LEU A 116 -13.72 5.64 14.56
CA LEU A 116 -12.30 5.32 14.38
C LEU A 116 -11.63 4.89 15.69
N GLN A 117 -11.87 5.64 16.77
CA GLN A 117 -11.23 5.39 18.07
C GLN A 117 -11.61 4.02 18.63
N GLU A 118 -12.91 3.69 18.68
CA GLU A 118 -13.37 2.44 19.30
C GLU A 118 -13.19 1.23 18.40
N ASP A 119 -13.39 1.37 17.08
CA ASP A 119 -13.42 0.22 16.18
C ASP A 119 -12.06 -0.10 15.57
N VAL A 120 -11.12 0.85 15.54
CA VAL A 120 -9.81 0.72 14.91
C VAL A 120 -8.67 0.94 15.90
N LEU A 121 -8.55 2.14 16.48
CA LEU A 121 -7.38 2.51 17.29
C LEU A 121 -7.31 1.72 18.61
N SER A 122 -8.45 1.33 19.18
CA SER A 122 -8.50 0.46 20.37
C SER A 122 -7.85 -0.92 20.14
N LEU A 123 -7.73 -1.36 18.90
CA LEU A 123 -7.08 -2.62 18.52
C LEU A 123 -5.54 -2.50 18.52
N GLN A 124 -4.98 -1.30 18.67
CA GLN A 124 -3.55 -1.09 18.48
C GLN A 124 -3.07 -1.74 17.16
N PRO A 125 -3.63 -1.30 16.01
CA PRO A 125 -3.39 -1.97 14.74
C PRO A 125 -1.92 -1.90 14.34
N GLU A 126 -1.42 -2.96 13.70
CA GLU A 126 -0.08 -2.95 13.07
C GLU A 126 -0.08 -2.22 11.73
N ALA A 127 -1.23 -2.18 11.06
CA ALA A 127 -1.48 -1.36 9.87
C ALA A 127 -2.97 -1.14 9.68
N VAL A 128 -3.32 -0.12 8.86
CA VAL A 128 -4.71 0.14 8.47
C VAL A 128 -4.84 0.18 6.96
N VAL A 129 -5.74 -0.61 6.40
CA VAL A 129 -6.12 -0.58 4.98
C VAL A 129 -7.45 0.18 4.85
N LEU A 130 -7.45 1.26 4.07
CA LEU A 130 -8.59 2.15 3.90
C LEU A 130 -9.23 1.97 2.52
N LEU A 131 -10.55 1.85 2.48
CA LEU A 131 -11.38 2.03 1.29
C LEU A 131 -12.65 2.78 1.68
N MET A 132 -12.85 4.00 1.18
CA MET A 132 -13.93 4.88 1.62
C MET A 132 -14.31 5.92 0.59
N GLY A 133 -15.53 6.49 0.69
CA GLY A 133 -15.98 7.65 -0.09
C GLY A 133 -17.10 7.36 -1.09
N THR A 134 -17.37 6.11 -1.44
CA THR A 134 -18.40 5.79 -2.44
C THR A 134 -19.82 6.10 -1.97
N ASN A 135 -20.13 5.88 -0.68
CA ASN A 135 -21.45 6.16 -0.14
C ASN A 135 -21.69 7.66 0.12
N ASP A 136 -20.64 8.40 0.36
CA ASP A 136 -20.69 9.85 0.47
C ASP A 136 -21.25 10.49 -0.80
N LEU A 137 -20.86 9.98 -1.99
CA LEU A 137 -21.39 10.45 -3.27
C LEU A 137 -22.89 10.16 -3.42
N GLU A 138 -23.36 8.99 -3.03
CA GLU A 138 -24.79 8.66 -3.01
C GLU A 138 -25.57 9.63 -2.12
N GLU A 139 -25.00 10.00 -0.99
CA GLU A 139 -25.56 11.01 -0.05
C GLU A 139 -25.25 12.44 -0.47
N LYS A 140 -24.72 12.66 -1.70
CA LYS A 140 -24.47 13.97 -2.32
C LYS A 140 -23.43 14.84 -1.61
N ALA A 141 -22.48 14.24 -0.89
CA ALA A 141 -21.32 14.97 -0.39
C ALA A 141 -20.40 15.40 -1.56
N SER A 142 -19.76 16.55 -1.40
CA SER A 142 -18.77 16.99 -2.38
C SER A 142 -17.46 16.20 -2.26
N PRO A 143 -16.70 16.01 -3.35
CA PRO A 143 -15.37 15.41 -3.32
C PRO A 143 -14.44 16.06 -2.30
N GLU A 144 -14.53 17.37 -2.11
CA GLU A 144 -13.74 18.14 -1.15
C GLU A 144 -14.07 17.78 0.30
N THR A 145 -15.37 17.60 0.61
CA THR A 145 -15.82 17.13 1.94
C THR A 145 -15.31 15.73 2.23
N ILE A 146 -15.38 14.84 1.25
CA ILE A 146 -14.90 13.45 1.35
C ILE A 146 -13.39 13.43 1.63
N ALA A 147 -12.61 14.21 0.87
CA ALA A 147 -11.16 14.31 1.05
C ALA A 147 -10.77 14.96 2.38
N ALA A 148 -11.56 15.94 2.86
CA ALA A 148 -11.33 16.54 4.17
C ALA A 148 -11.51 15.53 5.31
N ASN A 149 -12.50 14.64 5.23
CA ASN A 149 -12.69 13.57 6.21
C ASN A 149 -11.53 12.56 6.18
N LEU A 150 -11.02 12.18 5.00
CA LEU A 150 -9.80 11.36 4.91
C LEU A 150 -8.62 12.02 5.64
N LYS A 151 -8.41 13.33 5.42
CA LYS A 151 -7.34 14.07 6.11
C LYS A 151 -7.48 14.02 7.64
N LEU A 152 -8.70 14.12 8.17
CA LEU A 152 -8.94 13.98 9.60
C LEU A 152 -8.68 12.56 10.11
N ILE A 153 -9.08 11.53 9.35
CA ILE A 153 -8.78 10.13 9.68
C ILE A 153 -7.27 9.89 9.73
N LEU A 154 -6.54 10.36 8.73
CA LEU A 154 -5.07 10.22 8.69
C LEU A 154 -4.40 10.98 9.85
N ALA A 155 -4.91 12.13 10.22
CA ALA A 155 -4.39 12.87 11.38
C ALA A 155 -4.57 12.10 12.70
N GLU A 156 -5.71 11.44 12.91
CA GLU A 156 -5.94 10.61 14.11
C GLU A 156 -5.09 9.32 14.07
N LEU A 157 -4.90 8.71 12.89
CA LEU A 157 -4.00 7.55 12.73
C LEU A 157 -2.55 7.94 13.04
N SER A 158 -2.05 9.04 12.47
CA SER A 158 -0.69 9.54 12.71
C SER A 158 -0.45 9.99 14.16
N LYS A 159 -1.47 10.54 14.80
CA LYS A 159 -1.42 10.89 16.22
C LYS A 159 -1.35 9.64 17.11
N HIS A 160 -2.01 8.55 16.71
CA HIS A 160 -1.97 7.27 17.41
C HIS A 160 -0.59 6.62 17.30
N ASP A 161 -0.08 6.51 16.08
CA ASP A 161 1.26 6.01 15.77
C ASP A 161 1.74 6.59 14.42
N PRO A 162 2.73 7.50 14.43
CA PRO A 162 3.24 8.14 13.21
C PRO A 162 4.01 7.19 12.28
N GLU A 163 4.44 6.03 12.78
CA GLU A 163 5.18 5.02 12.00
C GLU A 163 4.27 3.90 11.50
N MET A 164 3.01 3.84 11.95
CA MET A 164 2.07 2.80 11.55
C MET A 164 1.75 2.90 10.05
N PRO A 165 1.98 1.83 9.26
CA PRO A 165 1.66 1.84 7.84
C PRO A 165 0.15 2.00 7.59
N VAL A 166 -0.20 2.85 6.63
CA VAL A 166 -1.56 3.03 6.13
C VAL A 166 -1.59 2.73 4.64
N VAL A 167 -2.43 1.80 4.21
CA VAL A 167 -2.64 1.48 2.80
C VAL A 167 -3.96 2.08 2.35
N LEU A 168 -3.91 3.07 1.46
CA LEU A 168 -5.10 3.72 0.92
C LEU A 168 -5.44 3.13 -0.45
N SER A 169 -6.48 2.30 -0.51
CA SER A 169 -7.10 1.94 -1.78
C SER A 169 -7.90 3.13 -2.31
N LEU A 170 -7.64 3.56 -3.54
CA LEU A 170 -8.44 4.60 -4.18
C LEU A 170 -9.89 4.15 -4.33
N VAL A 171 -10.82 5.10 -4.32
CA VAL A 171 -12.25 4.79 -4.47
C VAL A 171 -12.45 4.02 -5.77
N PHE A 172 -13.09 2.88 -5.68
CA PHE A 172 -13.38 2.02 -6.82
C PHE A 172 -14.28 2.75 -7.84
N PRO A 173 -14.18 2.44 -9.13
CA PRO A 173 -15.16 2.88 -10.09
C PRO A 173 -16.54 2.34 -9.73
N SER A 174 -17.57 3.05 -10.14
CA SER A 174 -18.96 2.62 -10.05
C SER A 174 -19.70 3.07 -11.31
N SER A 175 -20.86 3.69 -11.20
CA SER A 175 -21.59 4.23 -12.35
C SER A 175 -22.49 5.40 -11.96
N ALA A 176 -22.79 6.26 -12.90
CA ALA A 176 -23.80 7.31 -12.75
C ALA A 176 -25.18 6.73 -12.41
N SER A 177 -25.51 5.51 -12.91
CA SER A 177 -26.75 4.81 -12.58
C SER A 177 -26.86 4.41 -11.09
N LYS A 178 -25.73 4.41 -10.37
CA LYS A 178 -25.63 4.20 -8.93
C LYS A 178 -25.43 5.49 -8.15
N SER A 179 -25.66 6.66 -8.74
CA SER A 179 -25.37 7.97 -8.17
C SER A 179 -23.88 8.18 -7.84
N ARG A 180 -22.99 7.51 -8.54
CA ARG A 180 -21.53 7.56 -8.36
C ARG A 180 -20.84 7.76 -9.70
N PRO A 181 -20.98 8.95 -10.32
CA PRO A 181 -20.43 9.20 -11.66
C PRO A 181 -18.90 9.17 -11.66
N ALA A 182 -18.33 8.65 -12.74
CA ALA A 182 -16.88 8.48 -12.92
C ALA A 182 -16.08 9.76 -12.61
N GLU A 183 -16.54 10.92 -13.10
CA GLU A 183 -15.83 12.20 -12.89
C GLU A 183 -15.75 12.61 -11.40
N ALA A 184 -16.82 12.34 -10.63
CA ALA A 184 -16.80 12.63 -9.18
C ALA A 184 -15.81 11.70 -8.46
N ILE A 185 -15.77 10.41 -8.80
CA ILE A 185 -14.82 9.47 -8.21
C ILE A 185 -13.38 9.83 -8.59
N LYS A 186 -13.12 10.14 -9.86
CA LYS A 186 -11.79 10.63 -10.29
C LYS A 186 -11.36 11.86 -9.51
N LYS A 187 -12.29 12.81 -9.27
CA LYS A 187 -12.01 14.00 -8.47
C LYS A 187 -11.66 13.66 -7.03
N ILE A 188 -12.39 12.73 -6.39
CA ILE A 188 -12.06 12.25 -5.05
C ILE A 188 -10.66 11.63 -5.05
N ASN A 189 -10.37 10.73 -5.98
CA ASN A 189 -9.08 10.04 -6.07
C ASN A 189 -7.93 11.01 -6.32
N GLN A 190 -8.13 12.05 -7.11
CA GLN A 190 -7.17 13.15 -7.26
C GLN A 190 -6.91 13.86 -5.93
N LEU A 191 -7.97 14.26 -5.23
CA LEU A 191 -7.86 14.95 -3.93
C LEU A 191 -7.23 14.05 -2.86
N TYR A 192 -7.53 12.75 -2.86
CA TYR A 192 -6.89 11.78 -1.97
C TYR A 192 -5.36 11.74 -2.18
N ARG A 193 -4.91 11.68 -3.43
CA ARG A 193 -3.48 11.73 -3.76
C ARG A 193 -2.82 13.04 -3.29
N GLU A 194 -3.55 14.17 -3.37
CA GLU A 194 -3.07 15.46 -2.86
C GLU A 194 -2.96 15.47 -1.34
N VAL A 195 -3.95 14.92 -0.64
CA VAL A 195 -3.95 14.80 0.84
C VAL A 195 -2.77 13.97 1.33
N VAL A 196 -2.52 12.83 0.71
CA VAL A 196 -1.48 11.88 1.20
C VAL A 196 -0.07 12.19 0.72
N LYS A 197 0.12 13.21 -0.11
CA LYS A 197 1.41 13.53 -0.72
C LYS A 197 2.56 13.76 0.29
N ALA A 198 2.24 14.26 1.46
CA ALA A 198 3.21 14.53 2.53
C ALA A 198 3.19 13.45 3.63
N GLU A 199 2.29 12.48 3.55
CA GLU A 199 2.09 11.45 4.56
C GLU A 199 2.99 10.25 4.27
N LYS A 200 4.16 10.21 4.90
CA LYS A 200 5.18 9.16 4.65
C LYS A 200 4.70 7.75 4.97
N GLN A 201 3.80 7.61 5.94
CA GLN A 201 3.22 6.33 6.36
C GLN A 201 2.18 5.78 5.39
N VAL A 202 1.74 6.57 4.36
CA VAL A 202 0.64 6.18 3.48
C VAL A 202 1.16 5.65 2.14
N THR A 203 0.78 4.41 1.84
CA THR A 203 0.96 3.80 0.51
C THR A 203 -0.36 3.79 -0.23
N VAL A 204 -0.40 4.37 -1.44
CA VAL A 204 -1.61 4.41 -2.27
C VAL A 204 -1.64 3.21 -3.22
N VAL A 205 -2.78 2.52 -3.26
CA VAL A 205 -3.07 1.45 -4.24
C VAL A 205 -4.08 1.97 -5.26
N ASP A 206 -3.69 1.98 -6.54
CA ASP A 206 -4.53 2.46 -7.64
C ASP A 206 -5.58 1.43 -8.06
N THR A 207 -6.62 1.32 -7.27
CA THR A 207 -7.76 0.45 -7.53
C THR A 207 -8.71 1.01 -8.58
N TRP A 208 -8.65 2.31 -8.89
CA TRP A 208 -9.42 2.90 -9.98
C TRP A 208 -9.00 2.32 -11.33
N THR A 209 -7.72 2.40 -11.67
CA THR A 209 -7.18 1.88 -12.93
C THR A 209 -7.39 0.38 -13.06
N LEU A 210 -7.34 -0.35 -11.94
CA LEU A 210 -7.58 -1.80 -11.91
C LEU A 210 -8.99 -2.16 -12.39
N PHE A 211 -10.00 -1.41 -11.97
CA PHE A 211 -11.41 -1.78 -12.09
C PHE A 211 -12.24 -0.94 -13.06
N ALA A 212 -11.72 0.20 -13.55
CA ALA A 212 -12.43 1.05 -14.48
C ALA A 212 -12.40 0.49 -15.90
N ASN A 213 -13.54 0.55 -16.59
CA ASN A 213 -13.64 0.32 -18.03
C ASN A 213 -13.25 1.59 -18.84
N GLY A 214 -13.37 1.55 -20.16
CA GLY A 214 -13.02 2.67 -21.03
C GLY A 214 -13.83 3.95 -20.81
N ASP A 215 -15.05 3.82 -20.28
CA ASP A 215 -15.93 4.94 -19.96
C ASP A 215 -15.73 5.46 -18.53
N GLY A 216 -14.92 4.77 -17.73
CA GLY A 216 -14.68 5.07 -16.32
C GLY A 216 -15.69 4.47 -15.36
N ASP A 217 -16.63 3.67 -15.85
CA ASP A 217 -17.54 2.88 -15.01
C ASP A 217 -16.86 1.59 -14.55
N ALA A 218 -17.41 0.95 -13.51
CA ALA A 218 -16.94 -0.35 -13.06
C ALA A 218 -17.12 -1.42 -14.14
N LYS A 219 -16.13 -2.30 -14.28
CA LYS A 219 -16.22 -3.47 -15.17
C LYS A 219 -17.25 -4.45 -14.62
N LYS A 220 -18.18 -4.88 -15.46
CA LYS A 220 -19.29 -5.77 -15.05
C LYS A 220 -18.84 -7.18 -14.71
N GLU A 221 -17.70 -7.58 -15.23
CA GLU A 221 -17.09 -8.87 -14.99
C GLU A 221 -16.76 -9.03 -13.51
N GLU A 222 -16.20 -8.01 -12.88
CA GLU A 222 -15.82 -7.99 -11.47
C GLU A 222 -16.90 -7.34 -10.58
N PHE A 223 -17.77 -6.47 -11.15
CA PHE A 223 -18.81 -5.72 -10.46
C PHE A 223 -20.18 -5.92 -11.12
N PRO A 224 -20.85 -7.04 -10.93
CA PRO A 224 -22.13 -7.34 -11.64
C PRO A 224 -23.22 -6.29 -11.42
N ASP A 225 -23.24 -5.64 -10.28
CA ASP A 225 -24.17 -4.54 -9.96
C ASP A 225 -23.59 -3.14 -10.14
N LEU A 226 -22.38 -3.03 -10.70
CA LEU A 226 -21.61 -1.79 -10.89
C LEU A 226 -21.21 -1.08 -9.58
N LEU A 227 -21.15 -1.81 -8.46
CA LEU A 227 -20.78 -1.26 -7.16
C LEU A 227 -19.99 -2.24 -6.30
N HIS A 228 -20.50 -3.47 -6.16
CA HIS A 228 -19.91 -4.46 -5.27
C HIS A 228 -19.11 -5.51 -6.04
N PRO A 229 -17.87 -5.77 -5.64
CA PRO A 229 -17.07 -6.81 -6.28
C PRO A 229 -17.67 -8.20 -6.03
N ASN A 230 -17.56 -9.05 -7.05
CA ASN A 230 -17.76 -10.50 -6.91
C ASN A 230 -16.45 -11.16 -6.44
N ALA A 231 -16.40 -12.49 -6.42
CA ALA A 231 -15.22 -13.25 -5.99
C ALA A 231 -13.97 -12.91 -6.82
N GLU A 232 -14.11 -12.67 -8.14
CA GLU A 232 -13.02 -12.29 -9.03
C GLU A 232 -12.52 -10.87 -8.73
N GLY A 233 -13.43 -9.91 -8.50
CA GLY A 233 -13.10 -8.56 -8.08
C GLY A 233 -12.33 -8.52 -6.76
N TYR A 234 -12.72 -9.32 -5.76
CA TYR A 234 -11.97 -9.45 -4.52
C TYR A 234 -10.60 -10.10 -4.73
N ALA A 235 -10.50 -11.11 -5.59
CA ALA A 235 -9.22 -11.74 -5.92
C ALA A 235 -8.24 -10.74 -6.56
N LEU A 236 -8.72 -9.90 -7.47
CA LEU A 236 -7.92 -8.83 -8.09
C LEU A 236 -7.51 -7.75 -7.07
N TRP A 237 -8.41 -7.36 -6.16
CA TRP A 237 -8.03 -6.42 -5.10
C TRP A 237 -6.99 -7.02 -4.15
N ALA A 238 -7.15 -8.30 -3.78
CA ALA A 238 -6.13 -9.01 -3.02
C ALA A 238 -4.78 -9.04 -3.75
N ALA A 239 -4.79 -9.31 -5.07
CA ALA A 239 -3.58 -9.31 -5.90
C ALA A 239 -2.88 -7.94 -5.92
N ALA A 240 -3.63 -6.84 -5.85
CA ALA A 240 -3.07 -5.49 -5.73
C ALA A 240 -2.51 -5.19 -4.34
N LEU A 241 -3.12 -5.72 -3.27
CA LEU A 241 -2.71 -5.46 -1.88
C LEU A 241 -1.55 -6.36 -1.43
N ARG A 242 -1.48 -7.62 -1.88
CA ARG A 242 -0.44 -8.57 -1.44
C ARG A 242 0.98 -8.06 -1.59
N PRO A 243 1.42 -7.51 -2.75
CA PRO A 243 2.76 -6.97 -2.89
C PRO A 243 3.05 -5.84 -1.90
N VAL A 244 2.07 -4.97 -1.67
CA VAL A 244 2.18 -3.86 -0.73
C VAL A 244 2.34 -4.37 0.70
N LEU A 245 1.47 -5.27 1.13
CA LEU A 245 1.53 -5.87 2.47
C LEU A 245 2.82 -6.70 2.67
N ALA A 246 3.29 -7.39 1.63
CA ALA A 246 4.56 -8.12 1.69
C ALA A 246 5.75 -7.15 1.84
N THR A 247 5.76 -6.05 1.11
CA THR A 247 6.79 -5.02 1.23
C THR A 247 6.79 -4.35 2.59
N LEU A 248 5.62 -4.15 3.17
CA LEU A 248 5.46 -3.63 4.53
C LEU A 248 5.77 -4.66 5.64
N GLY A 249 6.08 -5.90 5.27
CA GLY A 249 6.50 -6.95 6.22
C GLY A 249 5.36 -7.76 6.86
N PHE A 250 4.11 -7.62 6.38
CA PHE A 250 2.95 -8.31 6.95
C PHE A 250 2.69 -9.71 6.39
N LEU A 251 3.12 -9.97 5.16
CA LEU A 251 3.07 -11.31 4.59
C LEU A 251 4.41 -12.01 4.80
N GLU A 252 4.39 -13.30 5.12
CA GLU A 252 5.59 -14.10 5.13
C GLU A 252 6.24 -14.02 3.76
N THR A 253 7.45 -13.49 3.75
CA THR A 253 8.34 -13.56 2.60
C THR A 253 9.35 -14.64 2.90
N GLU A 254 9.68 -15.47 1.92
CA GLU A 254 10.79 -16.39 2.06
C GLU A 254 12.03 -15.60 2.51
N PRO A 255 12.83 -16.13 3.47
CA PRO A 255 14.07 -15.50 3.86
C PRO A 255 14.89 -15.22 2.59
N ASP A 256 15.37 -13.99 2.42
CA ASP A 256 16.21 -13.65 1.28
C ASP A 256 17.65 -14.11 1.59
N ASP A 257 17.91 -15.39 1.35
CA ASP A 257 19.23 -16.02 1.43
C ASP A 257 20.02 -15.88 0.13
N PHE A 258 19.55 -15.04 -0.78
CA PHE A 258 20.14 -14.83 -2.09
C PHE A 258 21.59 -14.37 -1.98
N GLN A 259 22.46 -15.07 -2.71
CA GLN A 259 23.84 -14.68 -2.92
C GLN A 259 24.07 -14.36 -4.40
N ASN A 260 24.82 -13.31 -4.66
CA ASN A 260 25.21 -13.00 -6.03
C ASN A 260 26.01 -14.13 -6.63
N GLU A 261 25.78 -14.41 -7.91
CA GLU A 261 26.62 -15.30 -8.71
C GLU A 261 28.05 -14.72 -8.79
N GLU A 262 29.03 -15.58 -9.06
CA GLU A 262 30.43 -15.17 -9.19
C GLU A 262 30.60 -14.07 -10.23
N GLY A 263 31.33 -13.02 -9.85
CA GLY A 263 31.58 -11.84 -10.67
C GLY A 263 30.47 -10.80 -10.71
N PHE A 264 29.28 -11.05 -10.13
CA PHE A 264 28.23 -10.04 -10.02
C PHE A 264 28.40 -9.16 -8.78
N VAL A 265 28.23 -7.85 -8.96
CA VAL A 265 28.21 -6.85 -7.89
C VAL A 265 26.80 -6.31 -7.74
N SER A 266 26.32 -6.19 -6.51
CA SER A 266 25.02 -5.58 -6.24
C SER A 266 25.04 -4.10 -6.57
N LEU A 267 24.02 -3.63 -7.28
CA LEU A 267 23.77 -2.20 -7.53
C LEU A 267 22.79 -1.60 -6.50
N PHE A 268 22.17 -2.43 -5.68
CA PHE A 268 21.27 -2.04 -4.60
C PHE A 268 21.61 -2.85 -3.34
N ASN A 269 21.82 -2.17 -2.23
CA ASN A 269 22.26 -2.79 -0.98
C ASN A 269 21.11 -3.41 -0.17
N GLY A 270 19.85 -3.11 -0.52
CA GLY A 270 18.66 -3.58 0.20
C GLY A 270 18.25 -2.69 1.38
N GLU A 271 19.05 -1.69 1.76
CA GLU A 271 18.85 -0.88 2.97
C GLU A 271 18.47 0.57 2.65
N ASP A 272 19.14 1.17 1.67
CA ASP A 272 18.97 2.57 1.29
C ASP A 272 19.25 2.79 -0.21
N LEU A 273 19.17 4.04 -0.66
CA LEU A 273 19.41 4.43 -2.05
C LEU A 273 20.89 4.74 -2.35
N THR A 274 21.83 4.22 -1.57
CA THR A 274 23.27 4.38 -1.83
C THR A 274 23.62 3.87 -3.23
N GLY A 275 24.32 4.68 -4.00
CA GLY A 275 24.65 4.40 -5.40
C GLY A 275 23.59 4.84 -6.40
N TRP A 276 22.49 5.47 -5.93
CA TRP A 276 21.39 5.94 -6.76
C TRP A 276 21.17 7.46 -6.58
N GLY A 277 20.56 8.09 -7.60
CA GLY A 277 20.30 9.52 -7.57
C GLY A 277 19.47 10.03 -8.73
N PHE A 278 19.21 11.33 -8.76
CA PHE A 278 18.55 11.98 -9.88
C PHE A 278 19.57 12.53 -10.88
N ARG A 279 19.20 12.46 -12.16
CA ARG A 279 19.99 13.01 -13.28
C ARG A 279 19.13 13.91 -14.17
N GLU A 280 19.74 14.84 -14.86
CA GLU A 280 19.06 15.67 -15.86
C GLU A 280 18.51 14.82 -17.01
N LYS A 281 17.25 15.03 -17.37
CA LYS A 281 16.56 14.23 -18.40
C LYS A 281 17.27 14.20 -19.75
N LYS A 282 17.88 15.33 -20.17
CA LYS A 282 18.52 15.44 -21.49
C LYS A 282 19.99 15.03 -21.49
N SER A 283 20.75 15.51 -20.52
CA SER A 283 22.20 15.35 -20.48
C SER A 283 22.66 14.14 -19.67
N LEU A 284 21.79 13.59 -18.82
CA LEU A 284 22.08 12.60 -17.78
C LEU A 284 23.16 13.05 -16.78
N LYS A 285 23.42 14.37 -16.68
CA LYS A 285 24.31 14.89 -15.64
C LYS A 285 23.68 14.67 -14.26
N PRO A 286 24.49 14.27 -13.26
CA PRO A 286 23.99 14.12 -11.90
C PRO A 286 23.38 15.43 -11.37
N ILE A 287 22.19 15.33 -10.74
CA ILE A 287 21.53 16.44 -10.02
C ILE A 287 21.70 16.25 -8.52
N LYS A 288 21.39 15.03 -8.04
CA LYS A 288 21.42 14.69 -6.63
C LYS A 288 21.78 13.23 -6.45
N ASN A 289 22.52 12.95 -5.39
CA ASN A 289 22.86 11.62 -4.89
C ASN A 289 22.02 11.35 -3.62
N PHE A 290 21.58 10.11 -3.44
CA PHE A 290 20.80 9.66 -2.28
C PHE A 290 21.57 8.68 -1.39
N ASP A 291 22.91 8.73 -1.37
CA ASP A 291 23.71 7.85 -0.52
C ASP A 291 23.32 7.99 0.96
N GLY A 292 22.92 6.88 1.59
CA GLY A 292 22.45 6.83 2.97
C GLY A 292 20.99 7.28 3.19
N GLU A 293 20.29 7.69 2.13
CA GLU A 293 18.88 8.07 2.19
C GLU A 293 17.98 6.87 1.91
N GLN A 294 16.98 6.64 2.73
CA GLN A 294 16.01 5.56 2.50
C GLN A 294 15.00 5.90 1.39
N ALA A 295 14.82 7.18 1.07
CA ALA A 295 13.86 7.63 0.09
C ALA A 295 14.38 8.79 -0.75
N SER A 296 13.90 8.89 -2.00
CA SER A 296 14.09 10.08 -2.83
C SER A 296 13.31 11.29 -2.28
N ASP A 297 13.70 12.52 -2.64
CA ASP A 297 13.07 13.76 -2.16
C ASP A 297 11.57 13.84 -2.41
N ASP A 298 11.09 13.21 -3.46
CA ASP A 298 9.67 13.16 -3.81
C ASP A 298 8.95 11.96 -3.21
N GLY A 299 9.64 11.12 -2.42
CA GLY A 299 9.11 9.92 -1.78
C GLY A 299 8.69 8.82 -2.75
N ARG A 300 9.04 8.96 -4.03
CA ARG A 300 8.62 7.99 -5.05
C ARG A 300 9.42 6.70 -5.03
N TYR A 301 10.72 6.82 -4.79
CA TYR A 301 11.65 5.69 -4.71
C TYR A 301 12.04 5.51 -3.25
N VAL A 302 11.77 4.33 -2.71
CA VAL A 302 11.98 4.03 -1.30
C VAL A 302 12.62 2.66 -1.15
N ALA A 303 13.63 2.55 -0.30
CA ALA A 303 14.17 1.26 0.12
C ALA A 303 13.37 0.72 1.31
N ILE A 304 12.70 -0.41 1.13
CA ILE A 304 11.87 -1.04 2.17
C ILE A 304 12.09 -2.56 2.15
N ASN A 305 12.49 -3.15 3.27
CA ASN A 305 12.59 -4.61 3.44
C ASN A 305 13.36 -5.32 2.31
N GLY A 306 14.53 -4.82 1.94
CA GLY A 306 15.36 -5.40 0.88
C GLY A 306 14.89 -5.11 -0.54
N ARG A 307 13.90 -4.23 -0.73
CA ARG A 307 13.31 -3.87 -2.03
C ARG A 307 13.43 -2.40 -2.31
N LEU A 308 13.70 -2.06 -3.57
CA LEU A 308 13.54 -0.71 -4.09
C LEU A 308 12.10 -0.59 -4.61
N VAL A 309 11.26 0.10 -3.85
CA VAL A 309 9.85 0.29 -4.14
C VAL A 309 9.65 1.59 -4.89
N VAL A 310 8.92 1.53 -5.99
CA VAL A 310 8.54 2.71 -6.77
C VAL A 310 7.05 2.92 -6.64
N THR A 311 6.67 4.01 -5.96
CA THR A 311 5.26 4.34 -5.72
C THR A 311 4.66 5.12 -6.89
N THR A 312 3.34 5.06 -7.01
CA THR A 312 2.61 5.79 -8.05
C THR A 312 2.78 7.30 -7.88
N PRO A 313 3.25 8.03 -8.93
CA PRO A 313 3.31 9.47 -8.88
C PRO A 313 1.89 10.08 -8.82
N PRO A 314 1.71 11.26 -8.25
CA PRO A 314 0.50 12.05 -8.45
C PRO A 314 0.28 12.30 -9.94
N GLU A 315 -0.97 12.20 -10.40
CA GLU A 315 -1.33 12.49 -11.79
C GLU A 315 -0.79 13.85 -12.25
N GLY A 316 -0.32 13.94 -13.50
CA GLY A 316 0.16 15.17 -14.14
C GLY A 316 1.57 15.62 -13.75
N ARG A 317 2.31 14.88 -12.95
CA ARG A 317 3.72 15.18 -12.69
C ARG A 317 4.63 14.61 -13.76
N ARG A 318 5.70 15.37 -14.05
CA ARG A 318 6.82 14.83 -14.84
C ARG A 318 7.50 13.72 -14.03
N ILE A 319 7.65 12.57 -14.64
CA ILE A 319 8.35 11.45 -14.04
C ILE A 319 9.84 11.80 -14.00
N GLN A 320 10.43 11.71 -12.82
CA GLN A 320 11.87 11.77 -12.60
C GLN A 320 12.37 10.34 -12.40
N GLN A 321 13.22 9.86 -13.29
CA GLN A 321 13.81 8.53 -13.18
C GLN A 321 14.87 8.52 -12.07
N LEU A 322 14.98 7.40 -11.38
CA LEU A 322 16.09 7.11 -10.47
C LEU A 322 17.21 6.43 -11.27
N TRP A 323 18.43 6.92 -11.14
CA TRP A 323 19.58 6.47 -11.89
C TRP A 323 20.71 6.03 -10.98
N THR A 324 21.49 5.03 -11.40
CA THR A 324 22.77 4.76 -10.75
C THR A 324 23.68 5.98 -10.82
N THR A 325 24.45 6.24 -9.77
CA THR A 325 25.49 7.27 -9.78
C THR A 325 26.66 6.89 -10.70
N ALA A 326 26.94 5.59 -10.79
CA ALA A 326 27.92 5.02 -11.71
C ALA A 326 27.41 5.00 -13.16
N GLU A 327 28.35 4.94 -14.10
CA GLU A 327 28.13 4.69 -15.52
C GLU A 327 28.87 3.42 -15.94
N PHE A 328 28.35 2.74 -16.95
CA PHE A 328 28.84 1.43 -17.38
C PHE A 328 29.32 1.51 -18.84
N PRO A 329 30.62 1.79 -19.08
CA PRO A 329 31.18 1.96 -20.43
C PRO A 329 31.52 0.64 -21.13
N THR A 330 31.66 -0.46 -20.37
CA THR A 330 32.04 -1.78 -20.87
C THR A 330 30.81 -2.63 -21.21
N ASP A 331 31.02 -3.73 -21.88
CA ASP A 331 29.99 -4.77 -22.00
C ASP A 331 29.67 -5.34 -20.61
N PHE A 332 28.41 -5.67 -20.38
CA PHE A 332 27.98 -6.19 -19.09
C PHE A 332 26.75 -7.08 -19.20
N THR A 333 26.52 -7.85 -18.15
CA THR A 333 25.26 -8.53 -17.88
C THR A 333 24.61 -7.93 -16.64
N LEU A 334 23.42 -7.34 -16.80
CA LEU A 334 22.57 -6.85 -15.71
C LEU A 334 21.49 -7.88 -15.42
N LYS A 335 21.28 -8.21 -14.16
CA LYS A 335 20.17 -9.01 -13.69
C LYS A 335 19.43 -8.27 -12.58
N LEU A 336 18.12 -8.37 -12.58
CA LEU A 336 17.27 -7.88 -11.51
C LEU A 336 15.95 -8.66 -11.51
N GLU A 337 15.25 -8.60 -10.38
CA GLU A 337 13.88 -9.09 -10.30
C GLU A 337 12.94 -7.91 -10.09
N PHE A 338 11.79 -7.96 -10.77
CA PHE A 338 10.71 -7.01 -10.52
C PHE A 338 9.41 -7.72 -10.19
N ARG A 339 8.56 -7.01 -9.44
CA ARG A 339 7.18 -7.36 -9.17
C ARG A 339 6.31 -6.13 -9.38
N ALA A 340 5.19 -6.30 -10.08
CA ALA A 340 4.30 -5.21 -10.45
C ALA A 340 2.91 -5.44 -9.88
N THR A 341 2.25 -4.39 -9.38
CA THR A 341 0.81 -4.44 -9.10
C THR A 341 0.02 -4.50 -10.41
N PRO A 342 -1.24 -4.99 -10.41
CA PRO A 342 -2.05 -5.04 -11.62
C PRO A 342 -2.09 -3.68 -12.33
N ASN A 343 -1.94 -3.71 -13.65
CA ASN A 343 -1.90 -2.52 -14.51
C ASN A 343 -0.72 -1.55 -14.28
N ALA A 344 0.29 -1.95 -13.55
CA ALA A 344 1.50 -1.13 -13.40
C ALA A 344 2.22 -0.94 -14.73
N ASP A 345 2.79 0.24 -14.91
CA ASP A 345 3.61 0.61 -16.07
C ASP A 345 4.89 1.28 -15.59
N SER A 346 6.01 0.85 -16.16
CA SER A 346 7.33 1.30 -15.73
C SER A 346 8.39 1.01 -16.79
N GLY A 347 9.65 1.21 -16.43
CA GLY A 347 10.79 0.91 -17.30
C GLY A 347 12.10 0.77 -16.56
N ILE A 348 12.94 -0.05 -17.16
CA ILE A 348 14.36 -0.17 -16.84
C ILE A 348 15.13 0.53 -17.97
N PHE A 349 15.93 1.52 -17.63
CA PHE A 349 16.72 2.28 -18.61
C PHE A 349 18.13 1.71 -18.70
N ILE A 350 18.53 1.32 -19.90
CA ILE A 350 19.85 0.78 -20.17
C ILE A 350 20.68 1.87 -20.88
N ARG A 351 21.51 2.57 -20.13
CA ARG A 351 22.33 3.71 -20.62
C ARG A 351 21.54 4.89 -21.21
N ARG A 352 20.23 4.79 -21.40
CA ARG A 352 19.27 5.83 -21.81
C ARG A 352 17.95 5.29 -22.35
N PRO A 353 17.94 4.39 -23.36
CA PRO A 353 16.68 3.84 -23.86
C PRO A 353 16.00 2.99 -22.79
N GLN A 354 14.67 3.02 -22.81
CA GLN A 354 13.82 2.33 -21.86
C GLN A 354 13.44 0.94 -22.38
N LEU A 355 13.82 -0.08 -21.63
CA LEU A 355 13.19 -1.38 -21.71
C LEU A 355 11.89 -1.34 -20.92
N GLN A 356 10.76 -1.57 -21.55
CA GLN A 356 9.46 -1.56 -20.87
C GLN A 356 9.41 -2.66 -19.80
N CYS A 357 8.87 -2.29 -18.63
CA CYS A 357 8.63 -3.19 -17.51
C CYS A 357 7.20 -2.96 -17.05
N ARG A 358 6.29 -3.91 -17.30
CA ARG A 358 4.85 -3.73 -17.15
C ARG A 358 4.19 -4.94 -16.55
N ASP A 359 3.01 -4.74 -15.99
CA ASP A 359 2.12 -5.84 -15.71
C ASP A 359 1.65 -6.52 -17.01
N TYR A 360 1.66 -7.83 -16.98
CA TYR A 360 1.35 -8.72 -18.10
C TYR A 360 0.05 -8.39 -18.84
N LEU A 361 -1.00 -7.99 -18.11
CA LEU A 361 -2.34 -7.82 -18.70
C LEU A 361 -2.48 -6.60 -19.62
N LEU A 362 -1.56 -5.64 -19.58
CA LEU A 362 -1.75 -4.37 -20.27
C LEU A 362 -1.22 -4.31 -21.69
N ALA A 363 -0.01 -4.74 -21.97
CA ALA A 363 0.53 -4.55 -23.31
C ALA A 363 1.94 -5.12 -23.51
N GLY A 364 2.38 -5.05 -24.78
CA GLY A 364 3.74 -5.28 -25.19
C GLY A 364 4.18 -6.74 -25.14
N PRO A 365 5.49 -6.98 -25.10
CA PRO A 365 6.03 -8.33 -25.17
C PRO A 365 5.61 -9.21 -24.00
N TYR A 366 5.37 -8.66 -22.81
CA TYR A 366 4.92 -9.41 -21.61
C TYR A 366 3.62 -10.17 -21.83
N LYS A 367 2.72 -9.66 -22.64
CA LYS A 367 1.45 -10.31 -22.98
C LYS A 367 1.62 -11.68 -23.64
N ASN A 368 2.74 -11.90 -24.31
CA ASN A 368 3.01 -13.11 -25.08
C ASN A 368 3.96 -14.07 -24.36
N LEU A 369 4.40 -13.74 -23.14
CA LEU A 369 5.28 -14.59 -22.35
C LEU A 369 4.48 -15.68 -21.65
N GLU A 370 4.96 -16.91 -21.73
CA GLU A 370 4.34 -18.06 -21.06
C GLU A 370 4.79 -18.21 -19.61
N ARG A 371 5.97 -17.67 -19.27
CA ARG A 371 6.60 -17.79 -17.95
C ARG A 371 6.48 -16.54 -17.09
N TYR A 372 5.83 -15.50 -17.59
CA TYR A 372 5.57 -14.30 -16.79
C TYR A 372 4.65 -14.65 -15.61
N LYS A 373 4.98 -14.14 -14.43
CA LYS A 373 4.24 -14.37 -13.18
C LYS A 373 3.54 -13.06 -12.78
N PRO A 374 2.23 -12.88 -13.04
CA PRO A 374 1.51 -11.71 -12.62
C PRO A 374 1.60 -11.51 -11.09
N GLN A 375 1.90 -10.29 -10.65
CA GLN A 375 2.00 -9.89 -9.24
C GLN A 375 3.02 -10.69 -8.40
N ASP A 376 3.95 -11.38 -9.07
CA ASP A 376 5.03 -12.13 -8.45
C ASP A 376 6.39 -11.73 -9.06
N TRP A 377 7.47 -12.27 -8.54
CA TRP A 377 8.82 -11.93 -8.96
C TRP A 377 9.18 -12.51 -10.34
N ASN A 378 9.62 -11.62 -11.22
CA ASN A 378 10.05 -11.92 -12.57
C ASN A 378 11.49 -11.47 -12.76
N GLU A 379 12.39 -12.37 -13.15
CA GLU A 379 13.78 -12.03 -13.43
C GLU A 379 13.92 -11.43 -14.82
N VAL A 380 14.53 -10.26 -14.90
CA VAL A 380 14.97 -9.63 -16.14
C VAL A 380 16.50 -9.78 -16.26
N VAL A 381 16.95 -10.26 -17.41
CA VAL A 381 18.36 -10.33 -17.75
C VAL A 381 18.62 -9.47 -18.99
N VAL A 382 19.59 -8.58 -18.90
CA VAL A 382 20.03 -7.69 -19.99
C VAL A 382 21.51 -7.95 -20.27
N GLU A 383 21.80 -8.51 -21.43
CA GLU A 383 23.17 -8.78 -21.89
C GLU A 383 23.57 -7.72 -22.92
N VAL A 384 24.42 -6.80 -22.51
CA VAL A 384 24.94 -5.73 -23.39
C VAL A 384 26.23 -6.18 -24.06
N ARG A 385 26.25 -6.08 -25.37
CA ARG A 385 27.45 -6.38 -26.21
C ARG A 385 27.60 -5.27 -27.25
N GLY A 386 28.64 -4.46 -27.10
CA GLY A 386 28.81 -3.26 -27.92
C GLY A 386 27.62 -2.32 -27.83
N GLY A 387 27.02 -1.95 -28.96
CA GLY A 387 25.87 -1.06 -29.04
C GLY A 387 24.50 -1.73 -28.99
N GLN A 388 24.42 -3.01 -28.60
CA GLN A 388 23.18 -3.78 -28.57
C GLN A 388 23.03 -4.54 -27.26
N ALA A 389 21.77 -4.80 -26.88
CA ALA A 389 21.46 -5.65 -25.75
C ALA A 389 20.43 -6.70 -26.14
N ARG A 390 20.58 -7.89 -25.59
CA ARG A 390 19.55 -8.92 -25.57
C ARG A 390 18.87 -8.90 -24.20
N CYS A 391 17.56 -8.75 -24.20
CA CYS A 391 16.78 -8.65 -22.98
C CYS A 391 15.82 -9.85 -22.88
N THR A 392 15.76 -10.46 -21.70
CA THR A 392 14.84 -11.57 -21.41
C THR A 392 14.07 -11.34 -20.11
N CYS A 393 12.90 -11.98 -20.00
CA CYS A 393 12.14 -12.10 -18.76
C CYS A 393 11.86 -13.58 -18.48
N ASN A 394 12.26 -14.08 -17.33
CA ASN A 394 12.18 -15.50 -16.96
C ASN A 394 12.74 -16.44 -18.05
N GLY A 395 13.79 -15.99 -18.74
CA GLY A 395 14.44 -16.70 -19.83
C GLY A 395 13.78 -16.59 -21.20
N GLU A 396 12.62 -15.94 -21.32
CA GLU A 396 11.96 -15.67 -22.60
C GLU A 396 12.37 -14.30 -23.15
N VAL A 397 12.53 -14.21 -24.48
CA VAL A 397 13.04 -12.99 -25.13
C VAL A 397 12.01 -11.87 -25.09
N LEU A 398 12.38 -10.74 -24.49
CA LEU A 398 11.65 -9.46 -24.56
C LEU A 398 12.07 -8.65 -25.78
N GLU A 399 13.37 -8.45 -25.92
CA GLU A 399 14.00 -7.70 -27.01
C GLU A 399 15.27 -8.43 -27.43
N ALA A 400 15.38 -8.80 -28.72
CA ALA A 400 16.52 -9.53 -29.24
C ALA A 400 17.68 -8.60 -29.60
N GLU A 401 17.39 -7.39 -30.10
CA GLU A 401 18.34 -6.40 -30.61
C GLU A 401 18.04 -5.00 -30.09
N PHE A 402 18.06 -4.84 -28.78
CA PHE A 402 17.80 -3.55 -28.13
C PHE A 402 19.01 -2.63 -28.27
N LYS A 403 18.86 -1.52 -29.01
CA LYS A 403 19.95 -0.57 -29.24
C LYS A 403 20.25 0.26 -28.02
N VAL A 404 21.53 0.30 -27.60
CA VAL A 404 21.99 1.04 -26.44
C VAL A 404 23.20 1.93 -26.78
N PRO A 405 23.39 3.10 -26.14
CA PRO A 405 24.61 3.91 -26.26
C PRO A 405 25.86 3.16 -25.76
N ALA A 406 27.03 3.66 -26.13
CA ALA A 406 28.32 3.07 -25.72
C ALA A 406 28.55 3.13 -24.20
N THR A 407 28.03 4.15 -23.51
CA THR A 407 28.12 4.30 -22.05
C THR A 407 26.87 4.96 -21.51
N GLY A 408 26.67 4.87 -20.21
CA GLY A 408 25.61 5.53 -19.47
C GLY A 408 25.21 4.76 -18.22
N PRO A 409 24.34 5.36 -17.39
CA PRO A 409 23.84 4.75 -16.17
C PRO A 409 22.71 3.74 -16.43
N ILE A 410 22.38 2.96 -15.41
CA ILE A 410 21.14 2.19 -15.32
C ILE A 410 20.09 3.04 -14.62
N GLY A 411 18.84 3.03 -15.11
CA GLY A 411 17.75 3.79 -14.50
C GLY A 411 16.51 2.95 -14.27
N LEU A 412 15.70 3.41 -13.31
CA LEU A 412 14.40 2.84 -12.99
C LEU A 412 13.34 3.94 -13.05
N GLU A 413 12.15 3.59 -13.45
CA GLU A 413 11.00 4.49 -13.52
C GLU A 413 9.79 3.83 -12.86
N GLY A 414 8.85 4.65 -12.41
CA GLY A 414 7.50 4.24 -12.06
C GLY A 414 6.53 5.24 -12.65
N ASP A 415 5.74 4.81 -13.62
CA ASP A 415 4.75 5.64 -14.28
C ASP A 415 3.36 5.44 -13.67
N ARG A 416 2.94 4.21 -13.49
CA ARG A 416 1.63 3.85 -12.98
C ARG A 416 1.69 2.56 -12.16
N GLY A 417 0.89 2.50 -11.08
CA GLY A 417 0.90 1.38 -10.16
C GLY A 417 2.17 1.36 -9.30
N GLN A 418 2.31 0.34 -8.46
CA GLN A 418 3.51 0.11 -7.68
C GLN A 418 4.40 -0.90 -8.41
N MET A 419 5.68 -0.56 -8.52
CA MET A 419 6.74 -1.45 -8.98
C MET A 419 7.70 -1.71 -7.83
N GLU A 420 8.20 -2.91 -7.75
CA GLU A 420 9.22 -3.29 -6.79
C GLU A 420 10.37 -3.96 -7.52
N TYR A 421 11.58 -3.64 -7.12
CA TYR A 421 12.81 -4.21 -7.66
C TYR A 421 13.66 -4.78 -6.54
N ARG A 422 14.29 -5.93 -6.78
CA ARG A 422 15.26 -6.54 -5.86
C ARG A 422 16.39 -7.25 -6.62
N ARG A 423 17.44 -7.63 -5.93
CA ARG A 423 18.56 -8.40 -6.45
C ARG A 423 19.15 -7.78 -7.71
N ILE A 424 19.22 -6.42 -7.71
CA ILE A 424 19.76 -5.66 -8.83
C ILE A 424 21.28 -5.81 -8.81
N ARG A 425 21.82 -6.52 -9.78
CA ARG A 425 23.23 -6.89 -9.84
C ARG A 425 23.78 -6.83 -11.25
N LEU A 426 25.03 -6.48 -11.39
CA LEU A 426 25.71 -6.33 -12.67
C LEU A 426 27.06 -7.01 -12.63
N ARG A 427 27.43 -7.64 -13.74
CA ARG A 427 28.77 -8.14 -14.02
C ARG A 427 29.27 -7.46 -15.28
N GLU A 428 30.43 -6.83 -15.21
CA GLU A 428 31.19 -6.38 -16.38
C GLU A 428 31.88 -7.59 -17.03
N ASP A 429 31.84 -7.67 -18.36
CA ASP A 429 32.37 -8.80 -19.13
C ASP A 429 33.70 -8.48 -19.84
#